data_0420bb8de6f7aeb6de7823331a9fb5a1
#
_entry.id   0420bb8de6f7aeb6de7823331a9fb5a1
#
_cell.length_a   1.000
_cell.length_b   1.000
_cell.length_c   1.000
_cell.angle_alpha   90.00
_cell.angle_beta   90.00
_cell.angle_gamma   90.00
#
_symmetry.space_group_name_H-M   'P 1'
#
loop_
_entity.id
_entity.type
_entity.pdbx_description
1 polymer ?
#
loop_
_entity_poly.entity_id
_entity_poly.type
_entity_poly.pdbx_seq_one_letter_code
_entity_poly.pdbx_strand_id
1 'polypeptide(L)'
;MGFDLLVRLSSLDLIRGLPKLKMDKDLVCHPCHHGKVVSFPHPPVNQVMTSHPGELLHMDTVGPARVRFVGGKWYILVLVDDFSRYSWVFFLETKDEAFQYFRDLALRLQNELPHAMRAIRSDNGSEFKNARFDDFCRSFGLDHQYSSPYVPP
;
A
#
# COMPACT_ATOMS: atom_id res chain seq x y z
N MET A 1 -6.95 -15.81 -19.96
CA MET A 1 -7.37 -17.17 -20.35
C MET A 1 -6.10 -18.02 -20.47
N GLY A 2 -5.99 -19.17 -19.81
CA GLY A 2 -4.79 -20.03 -19.86
C GLY A 2 -4.76 -20.90 -21.12
N PHE A 3 -3.57 -21.26 -21.57
CA PHE A 3 -3.39 -22.16 -22.74
C PHE A 3 -4.07 -23.52 -22.57
N ASP A 4 -4.06 -24.09 -21.36
CA ASP A 4 -4.72 -25.37 -21.07
C ASP A 4 -6.22 -25.34 -21.36
N LEU A 5 -6.88 -24.21 -21.05
CA LEU A 5 -8.29 -24.02 -21.33
C LEU A 5 -8.55 -23.97 -22.85
N LEU A 6 -7.68 -23.26 -23.61
CA LEU A 6 -7.79 -23.18 -25.05
C LEU A 6 -7.60 -24.55 -25.73
N VAL A 7 -6.61 -25.33 -25.28
CA VAL A 7 -6.38 -26.68 -25.77
C VAL A 7 -7.56 -27.59 -25.50
N ARG A 8 -8.11 -27.50 -24.27
CA ARG A 8 -9.29 -28.30 -23.85
C ARG A 8 -10.53 -27.91 -24.67
N LEU A 9 -10.78 -26.62 -24.93
CA LEU A 9 -11.89 -26.15 -25.74
C LEU A 9 -11.74 -26.61 -27.22
N SER A 10 -10.49 -26.60 -27.75
CA SER A 10 -10.16 -27.08 -29.09
C SER A 10 -10.35 -28.60 -29.21
N SER A 11 -9.92 -29.37 -28.18
CA SER A 11 -10.04 -30.84 -28.20
C SER A 11 -11.48 -31.35 -28.14
N LEU A 12 -12.35 -30.59 -27.46
CA LEU A 12 -13.76 -30.92 -27.25
C LEU A 12 -14.68 -30.35 -28.34
N ASP A 13 -14.12 -29.69 -29.37
CA ASP A 13 -14.86 -29.05 -30.49
C ASP A 13 -15.98 -28.08 -30.01
N LEU A 14 -15.77 -27.44 -28.84
CA LEU A 14 -16.75 -26.56 -28.22
C LEU A 14 -16.81 -25.15 -28.85
N ILE A 15 -15.84 -24.81 -29.71
CA ILE A 15 -15.79 -23.50 -30.36
C ILE A 15 -15.70 -23.69 -31.88
N ARG A 16 -16.70 -23.20 -32.61
CA ARG A 16 -16.75 -23.26 -34.05
C ARG A 16 -15.63 -22.44 -34.69
N GLY A 17 -14.81 -23.06 -35.54
CA GLY A 17 -13.69 -22.40 -36.23
C GLY A 17 -12.37 -22.36 -35.44
N LEU A 18 -12.30 -22.96 -34.28
CA LEU A 18 -11.05 -23.13 -33.56
C LEU A 18 -10.31 -24.37 -34.06
N PRO A 19 -9.10 -24.24 -34.66
CA PRO A 19 -8.33 -25.39 -35.12
C PRO A 19 -7.90 -26.28 -33.95
N LYS A 20 -7.62 -27.56 -34.17
CA LYS A 20 -7.09 -28.46 -33.16
C LYS A 20 -5.69 -27.99 -32.72
N LEU A 21 -5.60 -27.49 -31.50
CA LEU A 21 -4.37 -26.99 -30.90
C LEU A 21 -3.60 -28.13 -30.26
N LYS A 22 -2.33 -28.27 -30.62
CA LYS A 22 -1.37 -29.12 -29.92
C LYS A 22 -0.52 -28.21 -29.04
N MET A 23 -0.46 -28.48 -27.77
CA MET A 23 0.38 -27.70 -26.85
C MET A 23 1.75 -28.37 -26.75
N ASP A 24 2.78 -27.58 -26.99
CA ASP A 24 4.13 -27.94 -26.61
C ASP A 24 4.26 -27.61 -25.09
N LYS A 25 4.66 -28.62 -24.29
CA LYS A 25 4.72 -28.47 -22.83
C LYS A 25 5.76 -27.45 -22.39
N ASP A 26 6.69 -27.09 -23.27
CA ASP A 26 7.76 -26.14 -22.99
C ASP A 26 7.43 -24.70 -23.46
N LEU A 27 6.20 -24.45 -23.91
CA LEU A 27 5.80 -23.15 -24.43
C LEU A 27 5.54 -22.16 -23.29
N VAL A 28 6.54 -21.39 -22.95
CA VAL A 28 6.42 -20.29 -22.00
C VAL A 28 5.86 -19.04 -22.70
N CYS A 29 4.62 -18.69 -22.37
CA CYS A 29 4.06 -17.42 -22.84
C CYS A 29 4.70 -16.24 -22.09
N HIS A 30 5.59 -15.52 -22.74
CA HIS A 30 6.33 -14.40 -22.15
C HIS A 30 5.40 -13.34 -21.49
N PRO A 31 4.31 -12.86 -22.13
CA PRO A 31 3.37 -11.95 -21.50
C PRO A 31 2.65 -12.53 -20.28
N CYS A 32 2.31 -13.84 -20.32
CA CYS A 32 1.70 -14.51 -19.17
C CYS A 32 2.69 -14.73 -18.05
N HIS A 33 3.95 -14.98 -18.35
CA HIS A 33 5.01 -15.11 -17.36
C HIS A 33 5.26 -13.78 -16.63
N HIS A 34 5.35 -12.67 -17.37
CA HIS A 34 5.45 -11.34 -16.78
C HIS A 34 4.21 -10.91 -16.01
N GLY A 35 3.00 -11.24 -16.50
CA GLY A 35 1.74 -10.91 -15.80
C GLY A 35 1.44 -11.80 -14.59
N LYS A 36 2.14 -12.93 -14.46
CA LYS A 36 2.02 -13.88 -13.35
C LYS A 36 3.31 -13.95 -12.52
N VAL A 37 4.08 -12.88 -12.49
CA VAL A 37 5.17 -12.78 -11.51
C VAL A 37 4.52 -12.95 -10.13
N VAL A 38 4.65 -14.16 -9.59
CA VAL A 38 4.20 -14.47 -8.24
C VAL A 38 5.09 -13.65 -7.32
N SER A 39 4.51 -12.64 -6.72
CA SER A 39 5.14 -11.97 -5.59
C SER A 39 5.49 -13.06 -4.59
N PHE A 40 6.77 -13.30 -4.37
CA PHE A 40 7.18 -14.17 -3.28
C PHE A 40 6.59 -13.60 -2.00
N PRO A 41 5.84 -14.39 -1.21
CA PRO A 41 5.37 -13.92 0.06
C PRO A 41 6.61 -13.55 0.89
N HIS A 42 6.73 -12.28 1.25
CA HIS A 42 7.73 -11.88 2.22
C HIS A 42 7.46 -12.68 3.51
N PRO A 43 8.49 -13.25 4.14
CA PRO A 43 8.30 -13.88 5.43
C PRO A 43 7.60 -12.88 6.35
N PRO A 44 6.54 -13.29 7.08
CA PRO A 44 5.85 -12.38 7.97
C PRO A 44 6.86 -11.82 8.97
N VAL A 45 7.01 -10.50 9.00
CA VAL A 45 7.79 -9.82 10.03
C VAL A 45 6.94 -9.90 11.29
N ASN A 46 7.14 -10.96 12.08
CA ASN A 46 6.41 -11.20 13.33
C ASN A 46 6.97 -10.39 14.50
N GLN A 47 7.91 -9.48 14.27
CA GLN A 47 8.44 -8.64 15.33
C GLN A 47 7.74 -7.27 15.30
N VAL A 48 6.86 -7.07 16.25
CA VAL A 48 6.42 -5.74 16.63
C VAL A 48 7.63 -5.06 17.27
N MET A 49 8.16 -4.03 16.62
CA MET A 49 9.36 -3.32 17.09
C MET A 49 9.04 -2.25 18.12
N THR A 50 7.77 -2.08 18.44
CA THR A 50 7.23 -1.08 19.35
C THR A 50 6.83 -1.71 20.68
N SER A 51 6.93 -0.94 21.76
CA SER A 51 6.67 -1.40 23.13
C SER A 51 5.31 -0.92 23.68
N HIS A 52 4.71 0.08 23.07
CA HIS A 52 3.42 0.67 23.49
C HIS A 52 2.67 1.31 22.30
N PRO A 53 1.33 1.51 22.44
CA PRO A 53 0.55 2.19 21.43
C PRO A 53 1.04 3.61 21.15
N GLY A 54 0.99 4.01 19.88
CA GLY A 54 1.37 5.34 19.42
C GLY A 54 2.87 5.58 19.27
N GLU A 55 3.72 4.59 19.55
CA GLU A 55 5.17 4.74 19.42
C GLU A 55 5.62 4.92 17.97
N LEU A 56 5.06 4.13 17.05
CA LEU A 56 5.31 4.20 15.61
C LEU A 56 4.01 4.17 14.83
N LEU A 57 3.79 5.15 13.96
CA LEU A 57 2.68 5.16 13.02
C LEU A 57 3.16 4.93 11.59
N HIS A 58 2.55 3.98 10.93
CA HIS A 58 2.68 3.79 9.48
C HIS A 58 1.65 4.64 8.76
N MET A 59 2.05 5.30 7.67
CA MET A 59 1.18 6.16 6.88
C MET A 59 1.25 5.79 5.40
N ASP A 60 0.11 5.77 4.74
CA ASP A 60 0.02 5.57 3.30
C ASP A 60 -1.19 6.31 2.72
N THR A 61 -1.10 6.73 1.45
CA THR A 61 -2.21 7.32 0.72
C THR A 61 -2.64 6.42 -0.43
N VAL A 62 -3.91 6.11 -0.49
CA VAL A 62 -4.52 5.32 -1.56
C VAL A 62 -5.36 6.22 -2.47
N GLY A 63 -5.17 6.12 -3.78
CA GLY A 63 -5.96 6.86 -4.76
C GLY A 63 -5.11 7.38 -5.94
N PRO A 64 -5.72 8.12 -6.87
CA PRO A 64 -7.13 8.52 -6.84
C PRO A 64 -8.10 7.36 -7.09
N ALA A 65 -9.23 7.38 -6.40
CA ALA A 65 -10.30 6.41 -6.62
C ALA A 65 -10.93 6.61 -8.02
N ARG A 66 -11.37 5.52 -8.64
CA ARG A 66 -12.05 5.60 -9.96
C ARG A 66 -13.40 6.31 -9.89
N VAL A 67 -14.05 6.26 -8.72
CA VAL A 67 -15.32 6.92 -8.43
C VAL A 67 -15.12 7.73 -7.16
N ARG A 68 -15.64 8.96 -7.14
CA ARG A 68 -15.58 9.83 -5.95
C ARG A 68 -16.25 9.17 -4.75
N PHE A 69 -15.61 9.28 -3.61
CA PHE A 69 -16.23 8.94 -2.33
C PHE A 69 -17.34 9.95 -1.97
N VAL A 70 -18.18 9.57 -1.02
CA VAL A 70 -19.16 10.48 -0.43
C VAL A 70 -18.43 11.73 0.10
N GLY A 71 -18.96 12.92 -0.23
CA GLY A 71 -18.33 14.18 0.11
C GLY A 71 -17.29 14.68 -0.91
N GLY A 72 -17.21 14.07 -2.11
CA GLY A 72 -16.37 14.55 -3.22
C GLY A 72 -14.89 14.25 -3.10
N LYS A 73 -14.51 13.35 -2.22
CA LYS A 73 -13.11 12.98 -1.95
C LYS A 73 -12.59 11.95 -2.94
N TRP A 74 -11.26 11.99 -3.23
CA TRP A 74 -10.60 11.12 -4.21
C TRP A 74 -9.55 10.19 -3.61
N TYR A 75 -9.03 10.53 -2.44
CA TYR A 75 -7.94 9.83 -1.78
C TYR A 75 -8.33 9.39 -0.39
N ILE A 76 -7.64 8.41 0.10
CA ILE A 76 -7.74 7.94 1.49
C ILE A 76 -6.34 8.01 2.09
N LEU A 77 -6.21 8.67 3.24
CA LEU A 77 -5.03 8.55 4.09
C LEU A 77 -5.32 7.49 5.15
N VAL A 78 -4.45 6.51 5.25
CA VAL A 78 -4.50 5.47 6.26
C VAL A 78 -3.31 5.63 7.20
N LEU A 79 -3.57 5.66 8.50
CA LEU A 79 -2.54 5.59 9.53
C LEU A 79 -2.77 4.34 10.36
N VAL A 80 -1.71 3.58 10.62
CA VAL A 80 -1.77 2.33 11.38
C VAL A 80 -0.74 2.38 12.49
N ASP A 81 -1.19 2.18 13.72
CA ASP A 81 -0.30 2.01 14.87
C ASP A 81 0.39 0.64 14.80
N ASP A 82 1.72 0.63 14.87
CA ASP A 82 2.51 -0.60 14.76
C ASP A 82 2.25 -1.58 15.89
N PHE A 83 2.03 -1.09 17.10
CA PHE A 83 1.81 -1.92 18.28
C PHE A 83 0.41 -2.53 18.33
N SER A 84 -0.63 -1.69 18.30
CA SER A 84 -2.02 -2.12 18.48
C SER A 84 -2.72 -2.54 17.19
N ARG A 85 -2.14 -2.20 16.05
CA ARG A 85 -2.75 -2.33 14.71
C ARG A 85 -4.02 -1.50 14.54
N TYR A 86 -4.31 -0.60 15.48
CA TYR A 86 -5.40 0.34 15.35
C TYR A 86 -5.18 1.24 14.14
N SER A 87 -6.25 1.50 13.38
CA SER A 87 -6.15 2.22 12.12
C SER A 87 -7.08 3.42 12.11
N TRP A 88 -6.56 4.57 11.67
CA TRP A 88 -7.33 5.77 11.37
C TRP A 88 -7.40 5.94 9.86
N VAL A 89 -8.58 6.30 9.38
CA VAL A 89 -8.84 6.48 7.95
C VAL A 89 -9.45 7.86 7.73
N PHE A 90 -8.85 8.63 6.82
CA PHE A 90 -9.30 9.98 6.47
C PHE A 90 -9.52 10.07 4.97
N PHE A 91 -10.64 10.68 4.57
CA PHE A 91 -10.95 10.92 3.16
C PHE A 91 -10.44 12.29 2.76
N LEU A 92 -9.63 12.35 1.71
CA LEU A 92 -8.97 13.55 1.22
C LEU A 92 -9.49 13.93 -0.17
N GLU A 93 -9.57 15.22 -0.44
CA GLU A 93 -9.82 15.72 -1.79
C GLU A 93 -8.53 15.70 -2.61
N THR A 94 -7.44 16.14 -2.01
CA THR A 94 -6.09 16.14 -2.58
C THR A 94 -5.10 15.46 -1.63
N LYS A 95 -3.99 14.95 -2.16
CA LYS A 95 -2.93 14.35 -1.35
C LYS A 95 -2.27 15.35 -0.39
N ASP A 96 -2.25 16.63 -0.74
CA ASP A 96 -1.66 17.69 0.09
C ASP A 96 -2.37 17.89 1.44
N GLU A 97 -3.62 17.44 1.55
CA GLU A 97 -4.37 17.45 2.82
C GLU A 97 -3.80 16.46 3.85
N ALA A 98 -3.00 15.47 3.42
CA ALA A 98 -2.50 14.40 4.29
C ALA A 98 -1.75 14.96 5.52
N PHE A 99 -0.93 15.99 5.32
CA PHE A 99 -0.20 16.63 6.41
C PHE A 99 -1.12 17.18 7.50
N GLN A 100 -2.20 17.83 7.12
CA GLN A 100 -3.13 18.46 8.07
C GLN A 100 -3.80 17.39 8.96
N TYR A 101 -4.32 16.32 8.33
CA TYR A 101 -4.96 15.23 9.07
C TYR A 101 -3.97 14.46 9.96
N PHE A 102 -2.76 14.23 9.47
CA PHE A 102 -1.70 13.64 10.28
C PHE A 102 -1.36 14.50 11.50
N ARG A 103 -1.12 15.81 11.30
CA ARG A 103 -0.78 16.75 12.36
C ARG A 103 -1.85 16.76 13.45
N ASP A 104 -3.11 16.87 13.04
CA ASP A 104 -4.23 16.95 13.99
C ASP A 104 -4.39 15.65 14.79
N LEU A 105 -4.17 14.49 14.14
CA LEU A 105 -4.13 13.20 14.83
C LEU A 105 -2.94 13.11 15.78
N ALA A 106 -1.74 13.48 15.34
CA ALA A 106 -0.52 13.40 16.15
C ALA A 106 -0.64 14.24 17.43
N LEU A 107 -1.16 15.46 17.32
CA LEU A 107 -1.43 16.34 18.47
C LEU A 107 -2.46 15.71 19.42
N ARG A 108 -3.51 15.09 18.90
CA ARG A 108 -4.50 14.40 19.72
C ARG A 108 -3.90 13.21 20.45
N LEU A 109 -3.17 12.36 19.75
CA LEU A 109 -2.53 11.18 20.34
C LEU A 109 -1.50 11.56 21.41
N GLN A 110 -0.76 12.65 21.21
CA GLN A 110 0.18 13.15 22.22
C GLN A 110 -0.52 13.55 23.54
N ASN A 111 -1.77 14.03 23.45
CA ASN A 111 -2.53 14.39 24.63
C ASN A 111 -3.26 13.19 25.28
N GLU A 112 -3.64 12.18 24.46
CA GLU A 112 -4.44 11.04 24.90
C GLU A 112 -3.57 9.87 25.43
N LEU A 113 -2.35 9.72 24.88
CA LEU A 113 -1.47 8.60 25.24
C LEU A 113 -0.45 8.99 26.30
N PRO A 114 -0.12 8.08 27.24
CA PRO A 114 0.82 8.36 28.31
C PRO A 114 2.28 8.42 27.82
N HIS A 115 2.55 7.95 26.62
CA HIS A 115 3.89 7.90 26.05
C HIS A 115 3.96 8.71 24.77
N ALA A 116 5.10 9.37 24.55
CA ALA A 116 5.33 10.18 23.38
C ALA A 116 5.47 9.31 22.11
N MET A 117 4.88 9.78 21.02
CA MET A 117 5.16 9.25 19.67
C MET A 117 6.65 9.44 19.37
N ARG A 118 7.31 8.42 18.83
CA ARG A 118 8.74 8.45 18.51
C ARG A 118 9.02 8.53 17.03
N ALA A 119 8.22 7.84 16.23
CA ALA A 119 8.48 7.75 14.81
C ALA A 119 7.21 7.66 13.96
N ILE A 120 7.36 8.07 12.72
CA ILE A 120 6.39 7.83 11.66
C ILE A 120 7.10 7.14 10.50
N ARG A 121 6.40 6.29 9.77
CA ARG A 121 6.91 5.61 8.58
C ARG A 121 5.97 5.78 7.41
N SER A 122 6.51 6.24 6.28
CA SER A 122 5.76 6.40 5.03
C SER A 122 6.57 5.89 3.83
N ASP A 123 5.97 5.90 2.66
CA ASP A 123 6.72 5.81 1.42
C ASP A 123 7.47 7.14 1.12
N ASN A 124 8.17 7.20 -0.03
CA ASN A 124 8.88 8.38 -0.49
C ASN A 124 7.99 9.35 -1.29
N GLY A 125 6.67 9.26 -1.18
CA GLY A 125 5.74 10.14 -1.87
C GLY A 125 5.95 11.62 -1.53
N SER A 126 5.74 12.52 -2.50
CA SER A 126 5.89 13.97 -2.30
C SER A 126 4.90 14.53 -1.27
N GLU A 127 3.77 13.85 -1.06
CA GLU A 127 2.80 14.15 -0.02
C GLU A 127 3.38 14.03 1.40
N PHE A 128 4.37 13.13 1.60
CA PHE A 128 5.04 12.90 2.89
C PHE A 128 6.44 13.50 2.94
N LYS A 129 7.15 13.51 1.81
CA LYS A 129 8.52 14.02 1.73
C LYS A 129 8.54 15.49 1.32
N ASN A 130 8.26 16.36 2.28
CA ASN A 130 8.22 17.80 2.05
C ASN A 130 8.56 18.58 3.33
N ALA A 131 8.87 19.86 3.19
CA ALA A 131 9.30 20.74 4.27
C ALA A 131 8.30 20.80 5.46
N ARG A 132 6.99 20.68 5.19
CA ARG A 132 5.97 20.74 6.25
C ARG A 132 6.08 19.56 7.21
N PHE A 133 6.27 18.34 6.67
CA PHE A 133 6.50 17.14 7.47
C PHE A 133 7.84 17.22 8.20
N ASP A 134 8.90 17.64 7.51
CA ASP A 134 10.24 17.73 8.10
C ASP A 134 10.27 18.72 9.27
N ASP A 135 9.68 19.89 9.12
CA ASP A 135 9.61 20.91 10.16
C ASP A 135 8.76 20.46 11.35
N PHE A 136 7.64 19.82 11.09
CA PHE A 136 6.79 19.26 12.13
C PHE A 136 7.53 18.16 12.90
N CYS A 137 8.09 17.18 12.22
CA CYS A 137 8.84 16.09 12.83
C CYS A 137 10.00 16.61 13.68
N ARG A 138 10.74 17.59 13.17
CA ARG A 138 11.84 18.23 13.91
C ARG A 138 11.35 18.94 15.17
N SER A 139 10.23 19.67 15.08
CA SER A 139 9.66 20.42 16.22
C SER A 139 9.11 19.50 17.33
N PHE A 140 8.64 18.30 16.96
CA PHE A 140 8.09 17.31 17.87
C PHE A 140 9.08 16.21 18.27
N GLY A 141 10.31 16.23 17.74
CA GLY A 141 11.30 15.18 17.99
C GLY A 141 10.91 13.82 17.42
N LEU A 142 10.14 13.80 16.31
CA LEU A 142 9.72 12.59 15.64
C LEU A 142 10.76 12.17 14.59
N ASP A 143 11.07 10.88 14.54
CA ASP A 143 11.85 10.28 13.46
C ASP A 143 10.95 9.95 12.28
N HIS A 144 11.22 10.53 11.10
CA HIS A 144 10.50 10.21 9.88
C HIS A 144 11.27 9.17 9.07
N GLN A 145 10.80 7.94 9.09
CA GLN A 145 11.38 6.80 8.40
C GLN A 145 10.70 6.62 7.04
N TYR A 146 11.50 6.51 5.99
CA TYR A 146 11.00 6.22 4.66
C TYR A 146 11.20 4.74 4.32
N SER A 147 10.19 4.11 3.70
CA SER A 147 10.35 2.75 3.17
C SER A 147 11.40 2.75 2.06
N SER A 148 12.18 1.67 1.99
CA SER A 148 13.13 1.50 0.89
C SER A 148 12.39 1.56 -0.44
N PRO A 149 12.93 2.27 -1.46
CA PRO A 149 12.34 2.25 -2.79
C PRO A 149 12.26 0.78 -3.27
N TYR A 150 11.12 0.42 -3.86
CA TYR A 150 10.96 -0.89 -4.49
C TYR A 150 11.99 -1.00 -5.61
N VAL A 151 12.99 -1.85 -5.43
CA VAL A 151 13.90 -2.24 -6.50
C VAL A 151 13.29 -3.51 -7.12
N PRO A 152 12.71 -3.44 -8.33
CA PRO A 152 12.26 -4.65 -9.01
C PRO A 152 13.44 -5.57 -9.26
N PRO A 153 13.27 -6.88 -9.14
CA PRO A 153 14.30 -7.87 -9.43
C PRO A 153 14.73 -7.86 -10.90
#